data_e98c8b7c1584b5d5d51964ed33bb719d
#
_entry.id   e98c8b7c1584b5d5d51964ed33bb719d
#
_cell.length_a   1.000
_cell.length_b   1.000
_cell.length_c   1.000
_cell.angle_alpha   90.00
_cell.angle_beta   90.00
_cell.angle_gamma   90.00
#
_symmetry.space_group_name_H-M   'P 1'
#
loop_
_entity.id
_entity.type
_entity.pdbx_description
1 polymer ?
#
loop_
_entity_poly.entity_id
_entity_poly.type
_entity_poly.pdbx_seq_one_letter_code
_entity_poly.pdbx_strand_id
1 'polypeptide(L)'
;MISTMFNAVQFNTLVMKNKQNKRINKKITSEHKNYGYYSTKIEKNNDIIPMSFIEFWYVNVKKELSQKRYGFINDPYANSKSRTESFQIRQLRQKMKTLTLNDKNIWKREQNRDHIECPRVLLIVYYTICHLLDIIYKDKPIDRFWFLESVARMPYFSYVTILYMYESLGWWQLDSELKKKHYDEEKNETYHLQIMESLGGNSKWWNRFLATHGGMAYYGVLLILFMISPRTAYLSSELLEMHAVDTYTEFYESNVNILKQLPPTKEALEYFRYADNLYDIFYQISKDEYDHALNMRFIKKLPTTIKYSE
;
A
#
# COMPACT_ATOMS: atom_id res chain seq x y z
N MET A 1 5.17 15.81 -2.05
CA MET A 1 5.05 15.58 -0.60
C MET A 1 5.01 14.10 -0.26
N ILE A 2 4.09 13.29 -0.78
CA ILE A 2 4.07 11.83 -0.58
C ILE A 2 5.32 11.18 -1.22
N SER A 3 5.84 11.68 -2.36
CA SER A 3 7.11 11.21 -2.94
C SER A 3 8.30 11.35 -1.98
N THR A 4 8.27 12.32 -1.07
CA THR A 4 9.30 12.50 -0.03
C THR A 4 8.98 11.74 1.24
N MET A 5 7.72 11.55 1.58
CA MET A 5 7.38 10.56 2.60
C MET A 5 7.84 9.17 2.12
N PHE A 6 7.61 8.82 0.84
CA PHE A 6 8.13 7.59 0.25
C PHE A 6 9.66 7.58 0.12
N ASN A 7 10.29 8.69 -0.27
CA ASN A 7 11.75 8.77 -0.34
C ASN A 7 12.39 8.84 1.06
N ALA A 8 11.73 9.46 2.04
CA ALA A 8 12.19 9.44 3.44
C ALA A 8 12.04 8.05 4.05
N VAL A 9 10.95 7.34 3.77
CA VAL A 9 10.76 5.94 4.19
C VAL A 9 11.71 5.02 3.43
N GLN A 10 11.94 5.21 2.12
CA GLN A 10 12.92 4.44 1.36
C GLN A 10 14.36 4.78 1.74
N PHE A 11 14.66 6.06 1.99
CA PHE A 11 15.98 6.48 2.45
C PHE A 11 16.27 5.94 3.85
N ASN A 12 15.29 5.97 4.75
CA ASN A 12 15.41 5.35 6.07
C ASN A 12 15.51 3.83 5.99
N THR A 13 14.78 3.18 5.08
CA THR A 13 14.86 1.72 4.87
C THR A 13 16.22 1.32 4.26
N LEU A 14 16.76 2.11 3.33
CA LEU A 14 18.12 1.90 2.76
C LEU A 14 19.23 2.18 3.78
N VAL A 15 19.08 3.21 4.59
CA VAL A 15 20.02 3.55 5.67
C VAL A 15 19.96 2.51 6.79
N MET A 16 18.76 1.99 7.12
CA MET A 16 18.59 0.89 8.07
C MET A 16 19.18 -0.42 7.56
N LYS A 17 18.95 -0.78 6.27
CA LYS A 17 19.53 -1.99 5.66
C LYS A 17 21.06 -1.97 5.63
N ASN A 18 21.71 -0.84 5.42
CA ASN A 18 23.18 -0.72 5.47
C ASN A 18 23.75 -0.78 6.90
N LYS A 19 22.96 -0.48 7.94
CA LYS A 19 23.39 -0.55 9.33
C LYS A 19 23.13 -1.90 10.00
N GLN A 20 22.12 -2.66 9.56
CA GLN A 20 21.83 -4.00 10.09
C GLN A 20 22.92 -5.01 9.81
N ASN A 21 23.68 -4.86 8.72
CA ASN A 21 24.80 -5.77 8.42
C ASN A 21 26.06 -5.59 9.31
N LYS A 22 26.07 -4.63 10.24
CA LYS A 22 27.22 -4.38 11.15
C LYS A 22 26.97 -4.63 12.64
N ARG A 23 25.77 -5.05 13.09
CA ARG A 23 25.46 -5.21 14.52
C ARG A 23 24.64 -6.43 14.92
N ILE A 24 24.96 -7.62 14.36
CA ILE A 24 24.57 -8.86 15.03
C ILE A 24 25.75 -9.28 15.89
N ASN A 25 25.87 -8.70 17.08
CA ASN A 25 26.52 -9.26 18.25
C ASN A 25 26.56 -8.21 19.39
N LYS A 26 25.47 -8.13 20.14
CA LYS A 26 25.53 -7.77 21.56
C LYS A 26 24.35 -8.39 22.30
N LYS A 27 24.71 -9.23 23.25
CA LYS A 27 23.92 -9.98 24.23
C LYS A 27 22.73 -9.19 24.78
N ILE A 28 21.58 -9.84 24.72
CA ILE A 28 20.40 -9.52 25.52
C ILE A 28 20.67 -10.01 26.95
N THR A 29 20.85 -9.08 27.89
CA THR A 29 20.71 -9.35 29.31
C THR A 29 19.34 -8.87 29.75
N SER A 30 18.55 -9.80 30.23
CA SER A 30 17.27 -9.61 30.91
C SER A 30 17.44 -8.85 32.20
N GLU A 31 16.64 -7.80 32.44
CA GLU A 31 16.17 -7.46 33.78
C GLU A 31 14.80 -6.74 33.74
N HIS A 32 14.00 -7.11 34.71
CA HIS A 32 12.58 -6.84 34.87
C HIS A 32 12.26 -5.45 35.44
N LYS A 33 11.09 -4.98 35.04
CA LYS A 33 10.13 -4.12 35.77
C LYS A 33 10.57 -2.72 36.16
N ASN A 34 10.02 -1.74 35.41
CA ASN A 34 9.32 -0.63 36.03
C ASN A 34 8.47 0.07 34.96
N TYR A 35 7.20 0.29 35.26
CA TYR A 35 6.35 1.21 34.53
C TYR A 35 6.93 2.62 34.65
N GLY A 36 7.83 2.95 33.74
CA GLY A 36 8.47 4.24 33.63
C GLY A 36 8.49 4.62 32.16
N TYR A 37 8.11 5.84 31.85
CA TYR A 37 8.33 6.46 30.56
C TYR A 37 9.66 5.98 29.98
N TYR A 38 9.62 5.25 28.87
CA TYR A 38 10.79 4.96 28.11
C TYR A 38 11.29 6.26 27.47
N SER A 39 12.11 6.99 28.21
CA SER A 39 13.06 7.90 27.59
C SER A 39 14.08 7.03 26.84
N THR A 40 13.74 6.64 25.63
CA THR A 40 14.77 6.18 24.69
C THR A 40 15.69 7.35 24.49
N LYS A 41 16.89 7.33 25.13
CA LYS A 41 17.99 8.20 24.74
C LYS A 41 18.12 8.01 23.24
N ILE A 42 17.80 9.04 22.47
CA ILE A 42 18.16 9.11 21.05
C ILE A 42 19.70 9.10 21.07
N GLU A 43 20.26 7.91 20.91
CA GLU A 43 21.71 7.81 20.69
C GLU A 43 22.00 8.60 19.41
N LYS A 44 23.06 9.38 19.39
CA LYS A 44 23.58 10.18 18.27
C LYS A 44 23.85 9.33 17.02
N ASN A 45 22.82 8.76 16.42
CA ASN A 45 22.86 8.01 15.20
C ASN A 45 21.94 8.70 14.19
N ASN A 46 22.48 9.68 13.46
CA ASN A 46 21.97 10.16 12.15
C ASN A 46 20.45 10.19 11.94
N ASP A 47 19.63 10.28 12.99
CA ASP A 47 18.21 10.50 12.88
C ASP A 47 18.02 11.98 12.55
N ILE A 48 17.56 12.22 11.33
CA ILE A 48 17.34 13.57 10.80
C ILE A 48 15.89 13.89 11.03
N ILE A 49 15.63 14.99 11.75
CA ILE A 49 14.28 15.57 11.82
C ILE A 49 13.85 15.95 10.42
N PRO A 50 12.64 15.59 10.00
CA PRO A 50 12.14 15.96 8.67
C PRO A 50 12.05 17.47 8.54
N MET A 51 12.33 17.98 7.34
CA MET A 51 12.08 19.38 6.99
C MET A 51 10.62 19.75 7.21
N SER A 52 10.32 21.04 7.30
CA SER A 52 8.94 21.52 7.34
C SER A 52 8.14 21.08 6.11
N PHE A 53 6.82 21.00 6.27
CA PHE A 53 5.91 20.68 5.17
C PHE A 53 6.14 21.53 3.91
N ILE A 54 6.32 22.84 4.09
CA ILE A 54 6.49 23.80 2.98
C ILE A 54 7.80 23.56 2.26
N GLU A 55 8.89 23.30 3.01
CA GLU A 55 10.20 22.97 2.42
C GLU A 55 10.16 21.65 1.66
N PHE A 56 9.55 20.61 2.23
CA PHE A 56 9.35 19.35 1.54
C PHE A 56 8.52 19.51 0.27
N TRP A 57 7.42 20.25 0.35
CA TRP A 57 6.57 20.53 -0.80
C TRP A 57 7.36 21.24 -1.89
N TYR A 58 8.07 22.31 -1.56
CA TYR A 58 8.89 23.07 -2.52
C TYR A 58 9.97 22.21 -3.21
N VAL A 59 10.74 21.46 -2.41
CA VAL A 59 11.80 20.57 -2.92
C VAL A 59 11.22 19.51 -3.85
N ASN A 60 10.06 18.94 -3.50
CA ASN A 60 9.45 17.89 -4.31
C ASN A 60 8.80 18.41 -5.57
N VAL A 61 8.06 19.49 -5.50
CA VAL A 61 7.53 20.14 -6.70
C VAL A 61 8.66 20.50 -7.67
N LYS A 62 9.75 21.07 -7.16
CA LYS A 62 10.93 21.38 -7.99
C LYS A 62 11.54 20.12 -8.61
N LYS A 63 11.64 19.03 -7.83
CA LYS A 63 12.13 17.73 -8.29
C LYS A 63 11.20 17.14 -9.36
N GLU A 64 9.89 17.14 -9.13
CA GLU A 64 8.90 16.65 -10.07
C GLU A 64 8.90 17.45 -11.38
N LEU A 65 8.96 18.76 -11.30
CA LEU A 65 9.05 19.62 -12.49
C LEU A 65 10.34 19.39 -13.27
N SER A 66 11.47 19.18 -12.59
CA SER A 66 12.73 18.85 -13.24
C SER A 66 12.67 17.46 -13.90
N GLN A 67 12.08 16.48 -13.25
CA GLN A 67 11.87 15.14 -13.81
C GLN A 67 10.92 15.15 -15.01
N LYS A 68 9.85 15.95 -14.98
CA LYS A 68 8.98 16.17 -16.15
C LYS A 68 9.74 16.72 -17.34
N ARG A 69 10.70 17.62 -17.11
CA ARG A 69 11.52 18.23 -18.16
C ARG A 69 12.52 17.25 -18.79
N TYR A 70 13.02 16.28 -18.01
CA TYR A 70 14.00 15.27 -18.44
C TYR A 70 13.41 13.86 -18.60
N GLY A 71 12.23 13.62 -18.05
CA GLY A 71 11.70 12.29 -17.78
C GLY A 71 11.07 11.55 -18.96
N PHE A 72 10.84 12.21 -20.08
CA PHE A 72 10.42 11.51 -21.30
C PHE A 72 11.57 10.81 -22.01
N ILE A 73 12.82 11.20 -21.74
CA ILE A 73 14.00 10.69 -22.44
C ILE A 73 14.97 9.95 -21.49
N ASN A 74 15.12 10.39 -20.24
CA ASN A 74 16.02 9.76 -19.27
C ASN A 74 15.44 9.89 -17.85
N ASP A 75 14.73 8.87 -17.36
CA ASP A 75 14.33 8.83 -15.95
C ASP A 75 15.58 8.56 -15.09
N PRO A 76 16.10 9.55 -14.31
CA PRO A 76 17.29 9.34 -13.48
C PRO A 76 17.08 8.27 -12.41
N TYR A 77 15.82 8.01 -12.03
CA TYR A 77 15.46 6.95 -11.07
C TYR A 77 15.55 5.57 -11.72
N ALA A 78 15.10 5.45 -12.97
CA ALA A 78 15.27 4.23 -13.76
C ALA A 78 16.76 3.99 -14.07
N ASN A 79 17.53 5.04 -14.34
CA ASN A 79 18.95 4.92 -14.68
C ASN A 79 19.86 4.68 -13.47
N SER A 80 19.56 5.23 -12.29
CA SER A 80 20.38 4.98 -11.09
C SER A 80 20.21 3.56 -10.54
N LYS A 81 18.98 3.04 -10.54
CA LYS A 81 18.71 1.63 -10.20
C LYS A 81 19.19 0.66 -11.30
N SER A 82 19.10 1.07 -12.57
CA SER A 82 19.47 0.23 -13.72
C SER A 82 20.96 -0.12 -13.78
N ARG A 83 21.85 0.69 -13.19
CA ARG A 83 23.29 0.41 -13.16
C ARG A 83 23.69 -0.68 -12.14
N THR A 84 22.88 -0.89 -11.12
CA THR A 84 23.14 -1.86 -10.03
C THR A 84 22.23 -3.08 -10.07
N GLU A 85 21.24 -3.09 -10.95
CA GLU A 85 20.30 -4.20 -11.07
C GLU A 85 20.94 -5.42 -11.72
N SER A 86 20.71 -6.60 -11.12
CA SER A 86 21.17 -7.85 -11.71
C SER A 86 20.48 -8.09 -13.06
N PHE A 87 21.18 -8.76 -13.98
CA PHE A 87 20.65 -9.15 -15.29
C PHE A 87 19.32 -9.96 -15.16
N GLN A 88 19.23 -10.79 -14.14
CA GLN A 88 18.04 -11.61 -13.84
C GLN A 88 16.80 -10.75 -13.52
N ILE A 89 16.95 -9.71 -12.71
CA ILE A 89 15.85 -8.80 -12.38
C ILE A 89 15.36 -8.04 -13.62
N ARG A 90 16.27 -7.61 -14.50
CA ARG A 90 15.90 -6.96 -15.76
C ARG A 90 15.10 -7.90 -16.67
N GLN A 91 15.52 -9.14 -16.80
CA GLN A 91 14.79 -10.15 -17.59
C GLN A 91 13.42 -10.41 -16.99
N LEU A 92 13.32 -10.54 -15.65
CA LEU A 92 12.06 -10.73 -14.96
C LEU A 92 11.10 -9.55 -15.27
N ARG A 93 11.53 -8.31 -15.08
CA ARG A 93 10.72 -7.13 -15.37
C ARG A 93 10.31 -7.00 -16.84
N GLN A 94 11.16 -7.44 -17.78
CA GLN A 94 10.78 -7.50 -19.19
C GLN A 94 9.66 -8.51 -19.44
N LYS A 95 9.72 -9.68 -18.84
CA LYS A 95 8.65 -10.68 -18.91
C LYS A 95 7.36 -10.18 -18.25
N MET A 96 7.44 -9.51 -17.10
CA MET A 96 6.27 -8.92 -16.45
C MET A 96 5.53 -7.89 -17.33
N LYS A 97 6.22 -7.20 -18.22
CA LYS A 97 5.60 -6.27 -19.19
C LYS A 97 4.82 -6.95 -20.31
N THR A 98 5.02 -8.23 -20.53
CA THR A 98 4.28 -9.01 -21.55
C THR A 98 3.00 -9.63 -21.01
N LEU A 99 2.78 -9.57 -19.71
CA LEU A 99 1.59 -10.10 -19.06
C LEU A 99 0.38 -9.20 -19.31
N THR A 100 -0.78 -9.83 -19.40
CA THR A 100 -2.03 -9.16 -19.74
C THR A 100 -3.01 -9.20 -18.58
N LEU A 101 -3.90 -8.24 -18.53
CA LEU A 101 -5.01 -8.17 -17.62
C LEU A 101 -6.29 -7.87 -18.43
N ASN A 102 -7.33 -8.65 -18.22
CA ASN A 102 -8.57 -8.52 -18.97
C ASN A 102 -9.66 -7.85 -18.12
N ASP A 103 -9.85 -6.54 -18.31
CA ASP A 103 -10.84 -5.77 -17.55
C ASP A 103 -12.27 -6.33 -17.69
N LYS A 104 -12.65 -6.87 -18.86
CA LYS A 104 -13.97 -7.47 -19.04
C LYS A 104 -14.20 -8.69 -18.15
N ASN A 105 -13.16 -9.49 -17.94
CA ASN A 105 -13.26 -10.65 -17.07
C ASN A 105 -13.30 -10.22 -15.60
N ILE A 106 -12.61 -9.16 -15.21
CA ILE A 106 -12.69 -8.58 -13.86
C ILE A 106 -14.13 -8.19 -13.58
N TRP A 107 -14.77 -7.40 -14.45
CA TRP A 107 -16.17 -7.00 -14.29
C TRP A 107 -17.14 -8.17 -14.31
N LYS A 108 -16.85 -9.21 -15.10
CA LYS A 108 -17.67 -10.44 -15.09
C LYS A 108 -17.55 -11.19 -13.76
N ARG A 109 -16.37 -11.23 -13.13
CA ARG A 109 -16.18 -11.80 -11.80
C ARG A 109 -16.97 -11.02 -10.76
N GLU A 110 -16.86 -9.70 -10.79
CA GLU A 110 -17.63 -8.82 -9.91
C GLU A 110 -19.12 -9.02 -10.02
N GLN A 111 -19.67 -9.18 -11.23
CA GLN A 111 -21.11 -9.44 -11.45
C GLN A 111 -21.54 -10.81 -10.94
N ASN A 112 -20.66 -11.80 -10.90
CA ASN A 112 -20.97 -13.16 -10.48
C ASN A 112 -20.77 -13.42 -8.99
N ARG A 113 -20.11 -12.52 -8.27
CA ARG A 113 -19.93 -12.62 -6.82
C ARG A 113 -21.15 -12.10 -6.06
N ASP A 114 -21.21 -12.43 -4.77
CA ASP A 114 -22.25 -11.91 -3.88
C ASP A 114 -22.30 -10.38 -3.92
N HIS A 115 -23.51 -9.86 -4.12
CA HIS A 115 -23.71 -8.42 -4.19
C HIS A 115 -23.47 -7.75 -2.83
N ILE A 116 -22.68 -6.68 -2.84
CA ILE A 116 -22.46 -5.84 -1.68
C ILE A 116 -23.52 -4.72 -1.70
N GLU A 117 -24.44 -4.75 -0.74
CA GLU A 117 -25.43 -3.69 -0.58
C GLU A 117 -24.77 -2.35 -0.32
N CYS A 118 -25.00 -1.38 -1.19
CA CYS A 118 -24.32 -0.11 -1.19
C CYS A 118 -25.22 1.03 -1.66
N PRO A 119 -25.15 2.23 -1.06
CA PRO A 119 -25.82 3.42 -1.53
C PRO A 119 -25.44 3.74 -2.98
N ARG A 120 -26.43 4.11 -3.81
CA ARG A 120 -26.22 4.40 -5.25
C ARG A 120 -25.13 5.43 -5.52
N VAL A 121 -25.03 6.47 -4.68
CA VAL A 121 -24.00 7.52 -4.82
C VAL A 121 -22.60 6.92 -4.68
N LEU A 122 -22.39 6.05 -3.70
CA LEU A 122 -21.11 5.40 -3.49
C LEU A 122 -20.76 4.46 -4.65
N LEU A 123 -21.74 3.71 -5.17
CA LEU A 123 -21.56 2.86 -6.36
C LEU A 123 -21.15 3.67 -7.60
N ILE A 124 -21.77 4.81 -7.83
CA ILE A 124 -21.41 5.68 -8.97
C ILE A 124 -19.93 6.13 -8.84
N VAL A 125 -19.51 6.58 -7.65
CA VAL A 125 -18.13 6.99 -7.40
C VAL A 125 -17.19 5.81 -7.62
N TYR A 126 -17.49 4.66 -7.05
CA TYR A 126 -16.72 3.43 -7.16
C TYR A 126 -16.54 3.02 -8.64
N TYR A 127 -17.62 2.86 -9.41
CA TYR A 127 -17.54 2.49 -10.82
C TYR A 127 -16.77 3.53 -11.64
N THR A 128 -16.98 4.82 -11.36
CA THR A 128 -16.25 5.89 -12.05
C THR A 128 -14.74 5.76 -11.85
N ILE A 129 -14.30 5.54 -10.61
CA ILE A 129 -12.88 5.38 -10.29
C ILE A 129 -12.32 4.12 -10.95
N CYS A 130 -12.99 2.97 -10.83
CA CYS A 130 -12.51 1.72 -11.39
C CYS A 130 -12.40 1.77 -12.91
N HIS A 131 -13.42 2.29 -13.61
CA HIS A 131 -13.36 2.46 -15.07
C HIS A 131 -12.28 3.46 -15.51
N LEU A 132 -12.05 4.53 -14.74
CA LEU A 132 -10.97 5.46 -15.02
C LEU A 132 -9.60 4.77 -14.92
N LEU A 133 -9.42 3.91 -13.91
CA LEU A 133 -8.21 3.10 -13.75
C LEU A 133 -8.03 2.10 -14.88
N ASP A 134 -9.10 1.45 -15.35
CA ASP A 134 -9.06 0.55 -16.51
C ASP A 134 -8.52 1.28 -17.75
N ILE A 135 -8.94 2.52 -17.98
CA ILE A 135 -8.48 3.34 -19.12
C ILE A 135 -7.00 3.74 -18.95
N ILE A 136 -6.61 4.25 -17.78
CA ILE A 136 -5.26 4.75 -17.52
C ILE A 136 -4.23 3.64 -17.57
N TYR A 137 -4.56 2.47 -17.02
CA TYR A 137 -3.66 1.34 -16.86
C TYR A 137 -3.87 0.22 -17.88
N LYS A 138 -4.60 0.49 -18.95
CA LYS A 138 -4.79 -0.47 -20.03
C LYS A 138 -3.45 -1.06 -20.48
N ASP A 139 -3.38 -2.39 -20.54
CA ASP A 139 -2.16 -3.14 -20.92
C ASP A 139 -0.92 -2.87 -20.04
N LYS A 140 -1.12 -2.43 -18.79
CA LYS A 140 -0.03 -2.14 -17.84
C LYS A 140 -0.34 -2.71 -16.44
N PRO A 141 -0.51 -4.02 -16.29
CA PRO A 141 -0.98 -4.61 -15.03
C PRO A 141 -0.06 -4.30 -13.84
N ILE A 142 1.26 -4.37 -14.00
CA ILE A 142 2.19 -4.14 -12.89
C ILE A 142 2.24 -2.68 -12.46
N ASP A 143 2.14 -1.73 -13.41
CA ASP A 143 2.00 -0.30 -13.09
C ASP A 143 0.69 -0.05 -12.30
N ARG A 144 -0.42 -0.73 -12.71
CA ARG A 144 -1.74 -0.68 -12.04
C ARG A 144 -1.65 -1.22 -10.62
N PHE A 145 -1.11 -2.41 -10.43
CA PHE A 145 -0.95 -3.00 -9.10
C PHE A 145 -0.12 -2.10 -8.18
N TRP A 146 1.03 -1.63 -8.65
CA TRP A 146 1.85 -0.73 -7.84
C TRP A 146 1.12 0.56 -7.43
N PHE A 147 0.29 1.12 -8.34
CA PHE A 147 -0.56 2.27 -8.02
C PHE A 147 -1.60 1.90 -6.96
N LEU A 148 -2.31 0.78 -7.16
CA LEU A 148 -3.36 0.32 -6.24
C LEU A 148 -2.79 0.10 -4.84
N GLU A 149 -1.69 -0.63 -4.69
CA GLU A 149 -1.02 -0.84 -3.40
C GLU A 149 -0.52 0.46 -2.76
N SER A 150 -0.11 1.43 -3.57
CA SER A 150 0.27 2.75 -3.05
C SER A 150 -0.90 3.48 -2.41
N VAL A 151 -2.10 3.25 -2.93
CA VAL A 151 -3.34 3.93 -2.50
C VAL A 151 -4.10 3.09 -1.47
N ALA A 152 -4.03 1.75 -1.53
CA ALA A 152 -4.71 0.81 -0.62
C ALA A 152 -4.31 0.99 0.85
N ARG A 153 -3.14 1.52 1.13
CA ARG A 153 -2.69 1.87 2.49
C ARG A 153 -3.43 3.07 3.11
N MET A 154 -4.05 3.92 2.29
CA MET A 154 -4.66 5.18 2.75
C MET A 154 -5.88 5.01 3.65
N PRO A 155 -6.78 4.03 3.43
CA PRO A 155 -7.86 3.73 4.35
C PRO A 155 -7.37 3.48 5.78
N TYR A 156 -6.40 2.60 5.94
CA TYR A 156 -5.87 2.20 7.24
C TYR A 156 -5.22 3.36 7.98
N PHE A 157 -4.43 4.19 7.29
CA PHE A 157 -3.88 5.41 7.87
C PHE A 157 -4.96 6.41 8.30
N SER A 158 -6.00 6.60 7.48
CA SER A 158 -7.08 7.54 7.80
C SER A 158 -7.88 7.05 9.00
N TYR A 159 -8.21 5.75 9.06
CA TYR A 159 -8.97 5.18 10.17
C TYR A 159 -8.20 5.26 11.48
N VAL A 160 -6.94 4.86 11.49
CA VAL A 160 -6.08 4.96 12.67
C VAL A 160 -5.95 6.41 13.13
N THR A 161 -5.80 7.36 12.22
CA THR A 161 -5.70 8.79 12.56
C THR A 161 -6.95 9.27 13.31
N ILE A 162 -8.14 8.96 12.81
CA ILE A 162 -9.40 9.38 13.44
C ILE A 162 -9.62 8.63 14.77
N LEU A 163 -9.32 7.34 14.83
CA LEU A 163 -9.47 6.56 16.05
C LEU A 163 -8.56 7.10 17.18
N TYR A 164 -7.31 7.46 16.85
CA TYR A 164 -6.43 8.13 17.83
C TYR A 164 -6.95 9.49 18.27
N MET A 165 -7.51 10.27 17.35
CA MET A 165 -8.11 11.55 17.70
C MET A 165 -9.28 11.35 18.65
N TYR A 166 -10.19 10.42 18.38
CA TYR A 166 -11.33 10.12 19.26
C TYR A 166 -10.90 9.63 20.64
N GLU A 167 -9.87 8.79 20.68
CA GLU A 167 -9.29 8.30 21.92
C GLU A 167 -8.67 9.44 22.75
N SER A 168 -7.91 10.33 22.10
CA SER A 168 -7.26 11.48 22.75
C SER A 168 -8.26 12.48 23.30
N LEU A 169 -9.44 12.59 22.70
CA LEU A 169 -10.54 13.42 23.17
C LEU A 169 -11.42 12.73 24.24
N GLY A 170 -11.12 11.48 24.57
CA GLY A 170 -11.94 10.71 25.50
C GLY A 170 -13.30 10.30 24.93
N TRP A 171 -13.50 10.37 23.62
CA TRP A 171 -14.76 10.03 22.95
C TRP A 171 -14.87 8.54 22.60
N TRP A 172 -13.78 7.83 22.66
CA TRP A 172 -13.73 6.42 22.31
C TRP A 172 -12.77 5.67 23.22
N GLN A 173 -12.89 4.32 23.25
CA GLN A 173 -12.13 3.47 24.16
C GLN A 173 -10.64 3.45 23.86
N LEU A 174 -9.84 3.47 24.93
CA LEU A 174 -8.41 3.30 24.89
C LEU A 174 -8.04 1.85 24.47
N ASP A 175 -6.90 1.73 23.79
CA ASP A 175 -6.22 0.45 23.53
C ASP A 175 -7.06 -0.56 22.74
N SER A 176 -7.77 -0.08 21.74
CA SER A 176 -8.66 -0.92 20.94
C SER A 176 -7.92 -1.85 19.99
N GLU A 177 -8.30 -3.13 19.97
CA GLU A 177 -7.84 -4.13 18.98
C GLU A 177 -8.11 -3.69 17.54
N LEU A 178 -9.11 -2.84 17.31
CA LEU A 178 -9.42 -2.30 16.00
C LEU A 178 -8.27 -1.47 15.42
N LYS A 179 -7.59 -0.66 16.24
CA LYS A 179 -6.41 0.10 15.80
C LYS A 179 -5.28 -0.82 15.39
N LYS A 180 -5.02 -1.85 16.21
CA LYS A 180 -3.99 -2.84 15.92
C LYS A 180 -4.28 -3.57 14.61
N LYS A 181 -5.55 -3.94 14.37
CA LYS A 181 -5.97 -4.58 13.14
C LYS A 181 -5.64 -3.71 11.92
N HIS A 182 -5.96 -2.41 11.95
CA HIS A 182 -5.63 -1.51 10.86
C HIS A 182 -4.13 -1.29 10.65
N TYR A 183 -3.32 -1.34 11.71
CA TYR A 183 -1.87 -1.33 11.57
C TYR A 183 -1.33 -2.58 10.89
N ASP A 184 -1.86 -3.75 11.26
CA ASP A 184 -1.43 -5.01 10.66
C ASP A 184 -1.81 -5.06 9.17
N GLU A 185 -2.99 -4.56 8.79
CA GLU A 185 -3.45 -4.44 7.41
C GLU A 185 -2.59 -3.42 6.61
N GLU A 186 -2.33 -2.23 7.16
CA GLU A 186 -1.43 -1.26 6.53
C GLU A 186 -0.04 -1.84 6.26
N LYS A 187 0.47 -2.61 7.22
CA LYS A 187 1.76 -3.26 7.08
C LYS A 187 1.74 -4.33 5.99
N ASN A 188 0.65 -5.08 5.85
CA ASN A 188 0.45 -6.05 4.78
C ASN A 188 0.46 -5.36 3.42
N GLU A 189 -0.32 -4.28 3.23
CA GLU A 189 -0.30 -3.45 2.03
C GLU A 189 1.09 -2.89 1.69
N THR A 190 1.87 -2.55 2.73
CA THR A 190 3.25 -2.11 2.55
C THR A 190 4.12 -3.21 1.95
N TYR A 191 3.90 -4.47 2.29
CA TYR A 191 4.62 -5.60 1.67
C TYR A 191 4.18 -5.83 0.24
N HIS A 192 2.88 -5.79 -0.06
CA HIS A 192 2.36 -5.86 -1.43
C HIS A 192 2.98 -4.76 -2.30
N LEU A 193 2.99 -3.52 -1.82
CA LEU A 193 3.64 -2.40 -2.51
C LEU A 193 5.12 -2.65 -2.81
N GLN A 194 5.88 -3.19 -1.83
CA GLN A 194 7.30 -3.49 -2.03
C GLN A 194 7.51 -4.59 -3.08
N ILE A 195 6.63 -5.60 -3.11
CA ILE A 195 6.62 -6.63 -4.12
C ILE A 195 6.39 -6.03 -5.50
N MET A 196 5.34 -5.22 -5.69
CA MET A 196 5.04 -4.57 -6.96
C MET A 196 6.16 -3.61 -7.40
N GLU A 197 6.81 -2.93 -6.46
CA GLU A 197 7.99 -2.12 -6.74
C GLU A 197 9.17 -2.95 -7.22
N SER A 198 9.40 -4.11 -6.62
CA SER A 198 10.47 -5.04 -7.04
C SER A 198 10.25 -5.54 -8.48
N LEU A 199 9.00 -5.71 -8.89
CA LEU A 199 8.58 -6.05 -10.24
C LEU A 199 8.60 -4.88 -11.24
N GLY A 200 8.88 -3.66 -10.77
CA GLY A 200 9.10 -2.48 -11.61
C GLY A 200 7.88 -1.59 -11.82
N GLY A 201 6.81 -1.75 -11.04
CA GLY A 201 5.58 -0.95 -11.15
C GLY A 201 5.78 0.55 -10.95
N ASN A 202 6.81 0.94 -10.19
CA ASN A 202 7.19 2.34 -9.95
C ASN A 202 8.14 2.94 -11.00
N SER A 203 8.40 2.26 -12.10
CA SER A 203 9.41 2.69 -13.07
C SER A 203 9.06 3.98 -13.79
N LYS A 204 7.78 4.28 -14.00
CA LYS A 204 7.31 5.44 -14.76
C LYS A 204 7.03 6.63 -13.85
N TRP A 205 7.53 7.80 -14.26
CA TRP A 205 7.30 9.05 -13.54
C TRP A 205 5.82 9.38 -13.33
N TRP A 206 5.01 9.29 -14.38
CA TRP A 206 3.58 9.62 -14.29
C TRP A 206 2.84 8.72 -13.30
N ASN A 207 3.23 7.44 -13.18
CA ASN A 207 2.63 6.51 -12.23
C ASN A 207 2.94 6.91 -10.79
N ARG A 208 4.20 7.27 -10.52
CA ARG A 208 4.62 7.79 -9.20
C ARG A 208 3.89 9.08 -8.85
N PHE A 209 3.78 9.99 -9.82
CA PHE A 209 3.06 11.25 -9.64
C PHE A 209 1.58 11.02 -9.31
N LEU A 210 0.90 10.16 -10.07
CA LEU A 210 -0.52 9.87 -9.88
C LEU A 210 -0.76 9.18 -8.53
N ALA A 211 0.04 8.19 -8.16
CA ALA A 211 -0.07 7.49 -6.88
C ALA A 211 0.14 8.43 -5.69
N THR A 212 1.11 9.33 -5.80
CA THR A 212 1.41 10.30 -4.74
C THR A 212 0.26 11.26 -4.50
N HIS A 213 -0.23 11.90 -5.56
CA HIS A 213 -1.28 12.92 -5.44
C HIS A 213 -2.67 12.29 -5.23
N GLY A 214 -2.95 11.19 -5.92
CA GLY A 214 -4.18 10.42 -5.76
C GLY A 214 -4.30 9.84 -4.35
N GLY A 215 -3.23 9.24 -3.84
CA GLY A 215 -3.21 8.71 -2.47
C GLY A 215 -3.45 9.79 -1.41
N MET A 216 -2.83 10.98 -1.57
CA MET A 216 -3.07 12.09 -0.64
C MET A 216 -4.50 12.61 -0.69
N ALA A 217 -5.05 12.78 -1.90
CA ALA A 217 -6.44 13.21 -2.05
C ALA A 217 -7.40 12.18 -1.45
N TYR A 218 -7.16 10.90 -1.73
CA TYR A 218 -7.95 9.80 -1.19
C TYR A 218 -7.88 9.72 0.34
N TYR A 219 -6.68 9.86 0.94
CA TYR A 219 -6.53 9.95 2.39
C TYR A 219 -7.39 11.06 3.00
N GLY A 220 -7.36 12.28 2.42
CA GLY A 220 -8.18 13.39 2.89
C GLY A 220 -9.70 13.13 2.77
N VAL A 221 -10.13 12.53 1.65
CA VAL A 221 -11.53 12.13 1.46
C VAL A 221 -11.96 11.10 2.51
N LEU A 222 -11.12 10.10 2.78
CA LEU A 222 -11.42 9.06 3.76
C LEU A 222 -11.47 9.60 5.20
N LEU A 223 -10.60 10.54 5.57
CA LEU A 223 -10.70 11.22 6.87
C LEU A 223 -12.09 11.86 7.05
N ILE A 224 -12.54 12.63 6.05
CA ILE A 224 -13.85 13.29 6.09
C ILE A 224 -14.98 12.26 6.10
N LEU A 225 -14.90 11.25 5.22
CA LEU A 225 -15.93 10.22 5.12
C LEU A 225 -16.06 9.42 6.42
N PHE A 226 -14.93 9.08 7.07
CA PHE A 226 -14.94 8.35 8.32
C PHE A 226 -15.54 9.20 9.47
N MET A 227 -15.21 10.49 9.53
CA MET A 227 -15.80 11.41 10.52
C MET A 227 -17.32 11.56 10.35
N ILE A 228 -17.82 11.52 9.11
CA ILE A 228 -19.26 11.62 8.83
C ILE A 228 -19.95 10.27 9.07
N SER A 229 -19.38 9.18 8.54
CA SER A 229 -19.95 7.84 8.62
C SER A 229 -18.87 6.76 8.54
N PRO A 230 -18.38 6.24 9.67
CA PRO A 230 -17.41 5.12 9.68
C PRO A 230 -17.90 3.92 8.88
N ARG A 231 -19.21 3.61 8.96
CA ARG A 231 -19.79 2.48 8.21
C ARG A 231 -19.68 2.67 6.70
N THR A 232 -19.89 3.89 6.19
CA THR A 232 -19.75 4.20 4.76
C THR A 232 -18.29 4.14 4.34
N ALA A 233 -17.37 4.60 5.20
CA ALA A 233 -15.94 4.50 4.95
C ALA A 233 -15.49 3.03 4.85
N TYR A 234 -15.85 2.18 5.78
CA TYR A 234 -15.56 0.73 5.71
C TYR A 234 -16.22 0.05 4.52
N LEU A 235 -17.45 0.46 4.17
CA LEU A 235 -18.12 -0.08 2.99
C LEU A 235 -17.41 0.30 1.69
N SER A 236 -16.89 1.54 1.58
CA SER A 236 -16.12 1.95 0.41
C SER A 236 -14.82 1.16 0.27
N SER A 237 -14.13 0.88 1.39
CA SER A 237 -12.94 0.04 1.39
C SER A 237 -13.28 -1.41 1.02
N GLU A 238 -14.33 -2.00 1.59
CA GLU A 238 -14.77 -3.36 1.22
C GLU A 238 -15.01 -3.51 -0.29
N LEU A 239 -15.63 -2.51 -0.94
CA LEU A 239 -15.86 -2.54 -2.38
C LEU A 239 -14.55 -2.55 -3.18
N LEU A 240 -13.58 -1.73 -2.77
CA LEU A 240 -12.28 -1.63 -3.43
C LEU A 240 -11.43 -2.87 -3.22
N GLU A 241 -11.38 -3.42 -2.00
CA GLU A 241 -10.67 -4.66 -1.69
C GLU A 241 -11.25 -5.84 -2.49
N MET A 242 -12.58 -5.96 -2.56
CA MET A 242 -13.20 -7.01 -3.39
C MET A 242 -12.92 -6.85 -4.88
N HIS A 243 -12.78 -5.61 -5.37
CA HIS A 243 -12.35 -5.37 -6.76
C HIS A 243 -10.86 -5.74 -6.95
N ALA A 244 -10.03 -5.52 -5.94
CA ALA A 244 -8.64 -5.97 -5.95
C ALA A 244 -8.55 -7.50 -6.01
N VAL A 245 -9.37 -8.23 -5.23
CA VAL A 245 -9.50 -9.70 -5.31
C VAL A 245 -9.79 -10.15 -6.73
N ASP A 246 -10.82 -9.56 -7.38
CA ASP A 246 -11.21 -9.91 -8.74
C ASP A 246 -10.09 -9.61 -9.75
N THR A 247 -9.37 -8.49 -9.55
CA THR A 247 -8.28 -8.03 -10.41
C THR A 247 -7.05 -8.95 -10.29
N TYR A 248 -6.62 -9.28 -9.07
CA TYR A 248 -5.50 -10.20 -8.83
C TYR A 248 -5.83 -11.61 -9.30
N THR A 249 -7.05 -12.07 -9.06
CA THR A 249 -7.50 -13.40 -9.49
C THR A 249 -7.48 -13.50 -11.01
N GLU A 250 -8.03 -12.54 -11.72
CA GLU A 250 -7.97 -12.52 -13.19
C GLU A 250 -6.53 -12.52 -13.70
N PHE A 251 -5.66 -11.74 -13.05
CA PHE A 251 -4.27 -11.63 -13.48
C PHE A 251 -3.51 -12.95 -13.34
N TYR A 252 -3.54 -13.60 -12.16
CA TYR A 252 -2.76 -14.82 -11.99
C TYR A 252 -3.34 -16.01 -12.76
N GLU A 253 -4.65 -16.09 -12.93
CA GLU A 253 -5.28 -17.16 -13.73
C GLU A 253 -5.02 -17.00 -15.22
N SER A 254 -5.11 -15.78 -15.76
CA SER A 254 -4.85 -15.52 -17.18
C SER A 254 -3.39 -15.70 -17.57
N ASN A 255 -2.47 -15.58 -16.60
CA ASN A 255 -1.01 -15.67 -16.86
C ASN A 255 -0.35 -16.87 -16.19
N VAL A 256 -1.10 -17.90 -15.79
CA VAL A 256 -0.63 -19.04 -15.01
C VAL A 256 0.63 -19.70 -15.58
N ASN A 257 0.68 -19.92 -16.91
CA ASN A 257 1.80 -20.60 -17.56
C ASN A 257 3.11 -19.82 -17.49
N ILE A 258 3.03 -18.50 -17.50
CA ILE A 258 4.21 -17.63 -17.42
C ILE A 258 4.62 -17.43 -15.96
N LEU A 259 3.66 -17.12 -15.09
CA LEU A 259 3.93 -16.83 -13.69
C LEU A 259 4.54 -18.02 -12.94
N LYS A 260 4.13 -19.26 -13.24
CA LYS A 260 4.73 -20.48 -12.68
C LYS A 260 6.18 -20.72 -13.08
N GLN A 261 6.64 -20.10 -14.17
CA GLN A 261 8.03 -20.21 -14.62
C GLN A 261 8.93 -19.09 -14.08
N LEU A 262 8.37 -18.09 -13.42
CA LEU A 262 9.09 -16.92 -12.93
C LEU A 262 9.38 -17.07 -11.44
N PRO A 263 10.65 -16.94 -11.03
CA PRO A 263 11.01 -17.00 -9.62
C PRO A 263 10.45 -15.78 -8.87
N PRO A 264 10.12 -15.92 -7.58
CA PRO A 264 9.75 -14.79 -6.74
C PRO A 264 10.93 -13.84 -6.55
N THR A 265 10.64 -12.58 -6.30
CA THR A 265 11.68 -11.60 -5.94
C THR A 265 12.11 -11.77 -4.48
N LYS A 266 13.26 -11.20 -4.13
CA LYS A 266 13.75 -11.26 -2.76
C LYS A 266 12.75 -10.61 -1.78
N GLU A 267 12.17 -9.48 -2.17
CA GLU A 267 11.15 -8.75 -1.41
C GLU A 267 9.90 -9.62 -1.19
N ALA A 268 9.48 -10.36 -2.22
CA ALA A 268 8.36 -11.29 -2.12
C ALA A 268 8.65 -12.45 -1.14
N LEU A 269 9.86 -13.00 -1.15
CA LEU A 269 10.25 -14.09 -0.25
C LEU A 269 10.49 -13.60 1.21
N GLU A 270 10.76 -12.33 1.44
CA GLU A 270 10.83 -11.78 2.80
C GLU A 270 9.46 -11.88 3.51
N TYR A 271 8.37 -11.81 2.76
CA TYR A 271 7.00 -11.91 3.27
C TYR A 271 6.40 -13.31 3.05
N PHE A 272 6.35 -13.78 1.80
CA PHE A 272 5.83 -15.10 1.42
C PHE A 272 6.97 -16.13 1.33
N ARG A 273 7.47 -16.57 2.47
CA ARG A 273 8.70 -17.40 2.58
C ARG A 273 8.67 -18.75 1.85
N TYR A 274 7.47 -19.27 1.57
CA TYR A 274 7.27 -20.59 0.99
C TYR A 274 6.72 -20.55 -0.43
N ALA A 275 6.73 -19.38 -1.08
CA ALA A 275 6.31 -19.27 -2.47
C ALA A 275 7.41 -19.77 -3.41
N ASP A 276 7.06 -20.68 -4.31
CA ASP A 276 7.98 -21.25 -5.27
C ASP A 276 8.15 -20.38 -6.54
N ASN A 277 7.13 -19.60 -6.86
CA ASN A 277 7.05 -18.83 -8.10
C ASN A 277 6.14 -17.59 -7.95
N LEU A 278 6.08 -16.74 -9.00
CA LEU A 278 5.23 -15.55 -8.96
C LEU A 278 3.73 -15.85 -8.99
N TYR A 279 3.29 -17.01 -9.50
CA TYR A 279 1.88 -17.40 -9.40
C TYR A 279 1.45 -17.53 -7.95
N ASP A 280 2.26 -18.18 -7.11
CA ASP A 280 1.99 -18.34 -5.69
C ASP A 280 1.92 -16.99 -4.98
N ILE A 281 2.80 -16.05 -5.36
CA ILE A 281 2.81 -14.68 -4.81
C ILE A 281 1.49 -13.97 -5.10
N PHE A 282 1.08 -13.88 -6.37
CA PHE A 282 -0.16 -13.19 -6.75
C PHE A 282 -1.41 -13.88 -6.18
N TYR A 283 -1.39 -15.20 -6.07
CA TYR A 283 -2.43 -15.96 -5.42
C TYR A 283 -2.55 -15.63 -3.91
N GLN A 284 -1.42 -15.53 -3.19
CA GLN A 284 -1.42 -15.15 -1.78
C GLN A 284 -1.88 -13.70 -1.57
N ILE A 285 -1.41 -12.77 -2.41
CA ILE A 285 -1.90 -11.37 -2.37
C ILE A 285 -3.41 -11.34 -2.55
N SER A 286 -3.97 -12.04 -3.54
CA SER A 286 -5.43 -12.10 -3.72
C SER A 286 -6.18 -12.63 -2.50
N LYS A 287 -5.58 -13.53 -1.71
CA LYS A 287 -6.16 -13.98 -0.44
C LYS A 287 -6.09 -12.93 0.65
N ASP A 288 -4.96 -12.23 0.75
CA ASP A 288 -4.80 -11.16 1.72
C ASP A 288 -5.84 -10.05 1.45
N GLU A 289 -6.06 -9.66 0.17
CA GLU A 289 -7.11 -8.71 -0.23
C GLU A 289 -8.53 -9.20 0.17
N TYR A 290 -8.78 -10.51 0.01
CA TYR A 290 -10.05 -11.09 0.43
C TYR A 290 -10.24 -11.02 1.95
N ASP A 291 -9.20 -11.28 2.72
CA ASP A 291 -9.23 -11.16 4.17
C ASP A 291 -9.43 -9.70 4.61
N HIS A 292 -8.82 -8.73 3.92
CA HIS A 292 -9.06 -7.29 4.12
C HIS A 292 -10.53 -6.95 3.90
N ALA A 293 -11.11 -7.38 2.78
CA ALA A 293 -12.52 -7.16 2.48
C ALA A 293 -13.46 -7.76 3.53
N LEU A 294 -13.16 -8.99 4.00
CA LEU A 294 -13.94 -9.63 5.07
C LEU A 294 -13.84 -8.87 6.39
N ASN A 295 -12.67 -8.37 6.73
CA ASN A 295 -12.47 -7.54 7.93
C ASN A 295 -13.30 -6.25 7.84
N MET A 296 -13.27 -5.53 6.71
CA MET A 296 -14.09 -4.34 6.48
C MET A 296 -15.59 -4.66 6.61
N ARG A 297 -16.02 -5.79 6.02
CA ARG A 297 -17.41 -6.30 6.14
C ARG A 297 -17.80 -6.59 7.57
N PHE A 298 -16.92 -7.15 8.37
CA PHE A 298 -17.14 -7.44 9.78
C PHE A 298 -17.20 -6.15 10.60
N ILE A 299 -16.22 -5.27 10.45
CA ILE A 299 -16.08 -4.02 11.23
C ILE A 299 -17.29 -3.11 11.02
N LYS A 300 -17.78 -2.94 9.79
CA LYS A 300 -18.96 -2.09 9.53
C LYS A 300 -20.25 -2.56 10.21
N LYS A 301 -20.31 -3.83 10.65
CA LYS A 301 -21.44 -4.41 11.38
C LYS A 301 -21.32 -4.26 12.89
N LEU A 302 -20.17 -3.84 13.39
CA LEU A 302 -19.99 -3.61 14.82
C LEU A 302 -20.94 -2.51 15.34
N PRO A 303 -21.41 -2.62 16.60
CA PRO A 303 -22.27 -1.59 17.18
C PRO A 303 -21.52 -0.24 17.26
N THR A 304 -22.20 0.84 16.92
CA THR A 304 -21.67 2.22 16.97
C THR A 304 -21.96 2.92 18.31
N THR A 305 -22.75 2.33 19.16
CA THR A 305 -23.12 2.91 20.46
C THR A 305 -22.06 2.61 21.51
N ILE A 306 -21.44 3.67 22.02
CA ILE A 306 -20.77 3.61 23.33
C ILE A 306 -21.89 3.50 24.35
N LYS A 307 -22.02 2.36 25.03
CA LYS A 307 -22.79 2.30 26.27
C LYS A 307 -21.96 3.06 27.29
N TYR A 308 -22.33 4.31 27.57
CA TYR A 308 -21.91 4.94 28.81
C TYR A 308 -22.52 4.10 29.93
N SER A 309 -21.72 3.37 30.68
CA SER A 309 -22.15 2.84 31.96
C SER A 309 -22.43 4.03 32.84
N GLU A 310 -23.71 4.26 33.16
CA GLU A 310 -24.15 5.18 34.18
C GLU A 310 -23.50 4.82 35.54
#